data_b67d33b98243915e845e58e883e875ed
#
_entry.id   b67d33b98243915e845e58e883e875ed
#
_cell.length_a   1.000
_cell.length_b   1.000
_cell.length_c   1.000
_cell.angle_alpha   90.00
_cell.angle_beta   90.00
_cell.angle_gamma   90.00
#
_symmetry.space_group_name_H-M   'P 1'
#
loop_
_entity.id
_entity.type
_entity.pdbx_description
1 polymer ?
#
loop_
_entity_poly.entity_id
_entity_poly.type
_entity_poly.pdbx_seq_one_letter_code
_entity_poly.pdbx_strand_id
1 'polypeptide(L)'
;MYKTLLVTLTASALFTGGVAAAPAVTKEPLDAATLSAIKSNFGRLMKLANNHDFKALHGMFWQSPSTLLVAKSAIQSEGNWAGFWGNEAIDQKLHDIGSSGPVVLEPDYSKLRVVGLTRDVAESYVPMNITVSYAWQDGTARPFLMIINWLRVGKDWKVASEIILPVPPVPAAKG
;
A
#
# COMPACT_ATOMS: atom_id res chain seq x y z
N MET A 1 -82.47 3.54 17.70
CA MET A 1 -81.18 2.75 17.74
C MET A 1 -80.21 3.45 16.80
N TYR A 2 -79.33 4.33 17.31
CA TYR A 2 -78.30 5.01 16.52
C TYR A 2 -76.98 4.32 16.85
N LYS A 3 -76.28 3.74 15.84
CA LYS A 3 -74.96 3.21 15.94
C LYS A 3 -73.93 4.33 15.64
N THR A 4 -73.22 4.73 16.65
CA THR A 4 -72.09 5.67 16.52
C THR A 4 -70.88 4.97 15.97
N LEU A 5 -70.38 5.41 14.81
CA LEU A 5 -69.18 4.91 14.16
C LEU A 5 -67.97 5.71 14.70
N LEU A 6 -67.06 5.05 15.41
CA LEU A 6 -65.84 5.66 15.91
C LEU A 6 -64.75 5.49 14.81
N VAL A 7 -64.33 6.61 14.24
CA VAL A 7 -63.22 6.66 13.29
C VAL A 7 -61.94 6.96 14.06
N THR A 8 -61.07 5.98 14.15
CA THR A 8 -59.72 6.11 14.74
C THR A 8 -58.73 6.62 13.68
N LEU A 9 -58.26 7.84 13.84
CA LEU A 9 -57.22 8.43 13.01
C LEU A 9 -55.84 7.97 13.54
N THR A 10 -55.17 7.11 12.78
CA THR A 10 -53.76 6.78 13.05
C THR A 10 -52.84 7.78 12.41
N ALA A 11 -52.15 8.54 13.23
CA ALA A 11 -51.11 9.47 12.79
C ALA A 11 -49.81 8.73 12.52
N SER A 12 -49.43 8.60 11.24
CA SER A 12 -48.12 8.06 10.83
C SER A 12 -47.06 9.13 10.99
N ALA A 13 -46.19 8.98 11.99
CA ALA A 13 -45.02 9.82 12.14
C ALA A 13 -43.95 9.41 11.11
N LEU A 14 -43.71 10.27 10.13
CA LEU A 14 -42.59 10.14 9.19
C LEU A 14 -41.28 10.50 9.92
N PHE A 15 -40.50 9.50 10.29
CA PHE A 15 -39.11 9.68 10.73
C PHE A 15 -38.25 10.06 9.52
N THR A 16 -38.03 11.34 9.30
CA THR A 16 -36.96 11.83 8.42
C THR A 16 -35.63 11.64 9.15
N GLY A 17 -35.05 10.45 9.03
CA GLY A 17 -33.67 10.20 9.46
C GLY A 17 -32.71 11.03 8.60
N GLY A 18 -32.27 12.17 9.13
CA GLY A 18 -31.18 12.94 8.52
C GLY A 18 -29.93 12.08 8.52
N VAL A 19 -29.48 11.69 7.33
CA VAL A 19 -28.13 11.09 7.16
C VAL A 19 -27.14 12.19 7.49
N ALA A 20 -26.56 12.16 8.69
CA ALA A 20 -25.44 13.03 9.02
C ALA A 20 -24.31 12.69 8.04
N ALA A 21 -23.94 13.65 7.19
CA ALA A 21 -22.78 13.51 6.32
C ALA A 21 -21.55 13.23 7.20
N ALA A 22 -20.83 12.18 6.91
CA ALA A 22 -19.56 11.89 7.58
C ALA A 22 -18.65 13.13 7.45
N PRO A 23 -17.95 13.54 8.53
CA PRO A 23 -17.06 14.70 8.46
C PRO A 23 -16.03 14.45 7.33
N ALA A 24 -15.87 15.46 6.46
CA ALA A 24 -14.88 15.41 5.41
C ALA A 24 -13.49 15.23 6.07
N VAL A 25 -12.79 14.14 5.72
CA VAL A 25 -11.41 13.93 6.16
C VAL A 25 -10.57 15.02 5.50
N THR A 26 -10.25 16.07 6.23
CA THR A 26 -9.31 17.09 5.77
C THR A 26 -7.92 16.46 5.74
N LYS A 27 -7.29 16.41 4.55
CA LYS A 27 -5.88 16.04 4.44
C LYS A 27 -5.06 17.10 5.18
N GLU A 28 -4.45 16.71 6.29
CA GLU A 28 -3.47 17.55 6.95
C GLU A 28 -2.14 17.43 6.18
N PRO A 29 -1.59 18.52 5.68
CA PRO A 29 -0.29 18.48 5.04
C PRO A 29 0.76 18.06 6.08
N LEU A 30 1.62 17.09 5.69
CA LEU A 30 2.78 16.75 6.50
C LEU A 30 3.77 17.94 6.47
N ASP A 31 4.38 18.22 7.61
CA ASP A 31 5.45 19.20 7.68
C ASP A 31 6.70 18.74 6.89
N ALA A 32 7.58 19.68 6.59
CA ALA A 32 8.77 19.42 5.79
C ALA A 32 9.71 18.39 6.45
N ALA A 33 9.80 18.39 7.79
CA ALA A 33 10.62 17.45 8.53
C ALA A 33 10.08 16.02 8.42
N THR A 34 8.78 15.85 8.53
CA THR A 34 8.11 14.57 8.35
C THR A 34 8.25 14.05 6.92
N LEU A 35 8.06 14.91 5.91
CA LEU A 35 8.28 14.54 4.50
C LEU A 35 9.72 14.08 4.27
N SER A 36 10.70 14.78 4.84
CA SER A 36 12.10 14.42 4.75
C SER A 36 12.40 13.07 5.42
N ALA A 37 11.82 12.83 6.60
CA ALA A 37 12.00 11.58 7.32
C ALA A 37 11.44 10.39 6.53
N ILE A 38 10.25 10.52 5.91
CA ILE A 38 9.66 9.45 5.09
C ILE A 38 10.50 9.20 3.83
N LYS A 39 10.99 10.25 3.15
CA LYS A 39 11.90 10.09 2.00
C LYS A 39 13.20 9.38 2.40
N SER A 40 13.76 9.71 3.55
CA SER A 40 14.94 9.05 4.10
C SER A 40 14.67 7.58 4.42
N ASN A 41 13.51 7.27 5.03
CA ASN A 41 13.10 5.90 5.30
C ASN A 41 12.88 5.11 4.01
N PHE A 42 12.28 5.72 2.97
CA PHE A 42 12.16 5.09 1.66
C PHE A 42 13.54 4.72 1.09
N GLY A 43 14.50 5.66 1.08
CA GLY A 43 15.87 5.38 0.62
C GLY A 43 16.56 4.28 1.43
N ARG A 44 16.35 4.25 2.76
CA ARG A 44 16.85 3.17 3.63
C ARG A 44 16.22 1.81 3.27
N LEU A 45 14.91 1.77 3.05
CA LEU A 45 14.19 0.56 2.64
C LEU A 45 14.80 -0.04 1.37
N MET A 46 14.99 0.78 0.32
CA MET A 46 15.61 0.38 -0.94
C MET A 46 17.04 -0.14 -0.75
N LYS A 47 17.83 0.54 0.07
CA LYS A 47 19.20 0.12 0.37
C LYS A 47 19.25 -1.23 1.07
N LEU A 48 18.37 -1.45 2.05
CA LEU A 48 18.32 -2.72 2.79
C LEU A 48 17.91 -3.86 1.87
N ALA A 49 16.90 -3.65 1.03
CA ALA A 49 16.46 -4.65 0.04
C ALA A 49 17.58 -5.01 -0.93
N ASN A 50 18.24 -4.02 -1.54
CA ASN A 50 19.36 -4.22 -2.47
C ASN A 50 20.60 -4.88 -1.83
N ASN A 51 20.80 -4.67 -0.53
CA ASN A 51 21.89 -5.30 0.22
C ASN A 51 21.51 -6.69 0.79
N HIS A 52 20.28 -7.16 0.57
CA HIS A 52 19.75 -8.42 1.13
C HIS A 52 19.79 -8.46 2.66
N ASP A 53 19.72 -7.30 3.32
CA ASP A 53 19.61 -7.22 4.79
C ASP A 53 18.15 -7.40 5.21
N PHE A 54 17.64 -8.63 5.04
CA PHE A 54 16.23 -8.94 5.27
C PHE A 54 15.80 -8.74 6.71
N LYS A 55 16.69 -8.94 7.67
CA LYS A 55 16.38 -8.70 9.10
C LYS A 55 16.14 -7.22 9.36
N ALA A 56 17.00 -6.34 8.87
CA ALA A 56 16.81 -4.90 9.02
C ALA A 56 15.67 -4.39 8.16
N LEU A 57 15.47 -4.95 6.97
CA LEU A 57 14.35 -4.65 6.06
C LEU A 57 13.01 -4.98 6.72
N HIS A 58 12.85 -6.20 7.25
CA HIS A 58 11.65 -6.63 7.99
C HIS A 58 11.39 -5.73 9.21
N GLY A 59 12.44 -5.28 9.91
CA GLY A 59 12.33 -4.32 11.01
C GLY A 59 11.75 -2.96 10.63
N MET A 60 11.70 -2.61 9.34
CA MET A 60 11.05 -1.40 8.85
C MET A 60 9.53 -1.56 8.68
N PHE A 61 9.02 -2.79 8.59
CA PHE A 61 7.60 -3.04 8.53
C PHE A 61 6.93 -2.86 9.91
N TRP A 62 5.68 -2.44 9.88
CA TRP A 62 4.85 -2.39 11.07
C TRP A 62 4.61 -3.80 11.60
N GLN A 63 4.95 -4.04 12.87
CA GLN A 63 4.82 -5.36 13.50
C GLN A 63 3.36 -5.62 13.87
N SER A 64 2.57 -6.04 12.88
CA SER A 64 1.12 -6.23 12.99
C SER A 64 0.64 -7.36 12.08
N PRO A 65 -0.41 -8.10 12.46
CA PRO A 65 -1.06 -9.05 11.56
C PRO A 65 -1.75 -8.36 10.36
N SER A 66 -1.94 -7.04 10.41
CA SER A 66 -2.55 -6.24 9.34
C SER A 66 -1.55 -5.68 8.34
N THR A 67 -0.25 -5.86 8.54
CA THR A 67 0.77 -5.42 7.59
C THR A 67 0.68 -6.23 6.30
N LEU A 68 0.81 -5.57 5.16
CA LEU A 68 0.59 -6.19 3.85
C LEU A 68 1.80 -6.00 2.92
N LEU A 69 2.19 -7.07 2.24
CA LEU A 69 3.08 -7.04 1.09
C LEU A 69 2.36 -7.60 -0.13
N VAL A 70 2.32 -6.86 -1.22
CA VAL A 70 1.81 -7.31 -2.53
C VAL A 70 2.85 -7.02 -3.60
N ALA A 71 3.29 -8.05 -4.31
CA ALA A 71 4.15 -7.91 -5.46
C ALA A 71 3.61 -8.77 -6.60
N LYS A 72 3.43 -8.18 -7.78
CA LYS A 72 2.84 -8.82 -8.95
C LYS A 72 3.76 -8.68 -10.16
N SER A 73 3.75 -9.67 -11.04
CA SER A 73 4.29 -9.55 -12.40
C SER A 73 3.17 -9.17 -13.38
N ALA A 74 3.53 -8.55 -14.51
CA ALA A 74 2.62 -8.33 -15.63
C ALA A 74 2.25 -9.64 -16.34
N ILE A 75 3.06 -10.68 -16.19
CA ILE A 75 2.87 -12.01 -16.79
C ILE A 75 2.16 -12.90 -15.79
N GLN A 76 0.98 -13.40 -16.13
CA GLN A 76 0.16 -14.18 -15.20
C GLN A 76 0.83 -15.48 -14.73
N SER A 77 1.65 -16.11 -15.56
CA SER A 77 2.42 -17.31 -15.21
C SER A 77 3.60 -17.04 -14.27
N GLU A 78 3.97 -15.77 -14.10
CA GLU A 78 5.04 -15.35 -13.21
C GLU A 78 4.49 -14.80 -11.90
N GLY A 79 5.16 -15.10 -10.82
CA GLY A 79 4.90 -14.50 -9.53
C GLY A 79 3.64 -15.01 -8.84
N ASN A 80 3.44 -14.50 -7.66
CA ASN A 80 2.30 -14.81 -6.81
C ASN A 80 1.27 -13.67 -6.89
N TRP A 81 0.00 -14.05 -7.12
CA TRP A 81 -1.12 -13.10 -7.22
C TRP A 81 -1.84 -12.88 -5.88
N ALA A 82 -1.44 -13.56 -4.82
CA ALA A 82 -1.93 -13.33 -3.47
C ALA A 82 -1.12 -12.23 -2.76
N GLY A 83 -1.74 -11.51 -1.85
CA GLY A 83 -1.04 -10.67 -0.87
C GLY A 83 -0.54 -11.51 0.30
N PHE A 84 0.51 -11.01 0.99
CA PHE A 84 1.07 -11.60 2.19
C PHE A 84 0.71 -10.72 3.37
N TRP A 85 -0.07 -11.27 4.31
CA TRP A 85 -0.55 -10.57 5.48
C TRP A 85 0.18 -11.00 6.75
N GLY A 86 0.57 -10.02 7.54
CA GLY A 86 1.26 -10.22 8.81
C GLY A 86 2.77 -10.40 8.67
N ASN A 87 3.48 -10.14 9.75
CA ASN A 87 4.94 -10.06 9.76
C ASN A 87 5.62 -11.37 9.41
N GLU A 88 5.11 -12.49 9.91
CA GLU A 88 5.70 -13.81 9.66
C GLU A 88 5.64 -14.19 8.18
N ALA A 89 4.48 -13.98 7.53
CA ALA A 89 4.32 -14.24 6.11
C ALA A 89 5.17 -13.31 5.25
N ILE A 90 5.33 -12.04 5.67
CA ILE A 90 6.19 -11.07 4.99
C ILE A 90 7.66 -11.44 5.14
N ASP A 91 8.12 -11.79 6.35
CA ASP A 91 9.49 -12.20 6.60
C ASP A 91 9.87 -13.41 5.74
N GLN A 92 9.05 -14.45 5.75
CA GLN A 92 9.24 -15.62 4.89
C GLN A 92 9.30 -15.24 3.42
N LYS A 93 8.41 -14.34 2.96
CA LYS A 93 8.37 -13.91 1.56
C LYS A 93 9.62 -13.14 1.15
N LEU A 94 10.11 -12.24 1.98
CA LEU A 94 11.36 -11.50 1.73
C LEU A 94 12.56 -12.45 1.61
N HIS A 95 12.64 -13.47 2.46
CA HIS A 95 13.66 -14.50 2.38
C HIS A 95 13.55 -15.34 1.11
N ASP A 96 12.34 -15.76 0.70
CA ASP A 96 12.11 -16.52 -0.53
C ASP A 96 12.57 -15.73 -1.76
N ILE A 97 12.23 -14.45 -1.83
CA ILE A 97 12.63 -13.57 -2.93
C ILE A 97 14.15 -13.42 -2.96
N GLY A 98 14.77 -13.15 -1.81
CA GLY A 98 16.21 -12.93 -1.75
C GLY A 98 17.07 -14.18 -1.95
N SER A 99 16.55 -15.36 -1.64
CA SER A 99 17.24 -16.63 -1.88
C SER A 99 17.13 -17.12 -3.33
N SER A 100 16.22 -16.58 -4.12
CA SER A 100 15.99 -17.01 -5.52
C SER A 100 16.99 -16.40 -6.52
N GLY A 101 17.76 -15.39 -6.12
CA GLY A 101 18.74 -14.73 -6.99
C GLY A 101 18.87 -13.23 -6.69
N PRO A 102 19.46 -12.48 -7.61
CA PRO A 102 19.62 -11.04 -7.43
C PRO A 102 18.27 -10.33 -7.31
N VAL A 103 18.22 -9.38 -6.38
CA VAL A 103 17.13 -8.41 -6.24
C VAL A 103 17.76 -7.03 -6.36
N VAL A 104 17.35 -6.28 -7.39
CA VAL A 104 17.80 -4.91 -7.59
C VAL A 104 16.59 -4.01 -7.77
N LEU A 105 16.44 -3.04 -6.88
CA LEU A 105 15.39 -2.03 -6.89
C LEU A 105 16.02 -0.69 -7.29
N GLU A 106 15.57 -0.12 -8.41
CA GLU A 106 16.09 1.12 -8.99
C GLU A 106 14.98 2.18 -9.10
N PRO A 107 14.63 2.88 -8.00
CA PRO A 107 13.59 3.89 -8.02
C PRO A 107 14.02 5.15 -8.77
N ASP A 108 13.09 5.75 -9.52
CA ASP A 108 13.25 7.09 -10.05
C ASP A 108 12.97 8.13 -8.96
N TYR A 109 14.00 8.48 -8.17
CA TYR A 109 13.86 9.42 -7.07
C TYR A 109 13.37 10.80 -7.48
N SER A 110 13.53 11.19 -8.76
CA SER A 110 13.03 12.47 -9.28
C SER A 110 11.50 12.49 -9.31
N LYS A 111 10.87 11.31 -9.36
CA LYS A 111 9.42 11.11 -9.37
C LYS A 111 8.86 10.60 -8.04
N LEU A 112 9.70 10.45 -7.02
CA LEU A 112 9.24 10.06 -5.69
C LEU A 112 8.29 11.12 -5.13
N ARG A 113 7.04 10.72 -4.93
CA ARG A 113 6.02 11.54 -4.27
C ARG A 113 5.74 10.99 -2.88
N VAL A 114 5.62 11.88 -1.91
CA VAL A 114 5.16 11.57 -0.55
C VAL A 114 4.03 12.52 -0.21
N VAL A 115 2.89 11.98 0.21
CA VAL A 115 1.71 12.74 0.61
C VAL A 115 1.24 12.30 2.00
N GLY A 116 0.79 13.24 2.83
CA GLY A 116 0.08 12.96 4.06
C GLY A 116 -1.36 12.58 3.77
N LEU A 117 -1.83 11.47 4.30
CA LEU A 117 -3.25 11.11 4.31
C LEU A 117 -3.91 11.58 5.58
N THR A 118 -3.21 11.43 6.70
CA THR A 118 -3.52 12.00 8.02
C THR A 118 -2.20 12.40 8.68
N ARG A 119 -2.25 12.96 9.90
CA ARG A 119 -1.02 13.27 10.67
C ARG A 119 -0.17 12.02 11.01
N ASP A 120 -0.77 10.82 10.99
CA ASP A 120 -0.11 9.57 11.38
C ASP A 120 -0.06 8.55 10.24
N VAL A 121 -0.59 8.90 9.06
CA VAL A 121 -0.57 8.04 7.85
C VAL A 121 -0.08 8.85 6.67
N ALA A 122 0.90 8.31 5.96
CA ALA A 122 1.42 8.86 4.72
C ALA A 122 1.47 7.80 3.63
N GLU A 123 1.52 8.25 2.39
CA GLU A 123 1.73 7.40 1.23
C GLU A 123 2.92 7.90 0.42
N SER A 124 3.76 6.99 -0.01
CA SER A 124 4.78 7.26 -1.03
C SER A 124 4.48 6.48 -2.30
N TYR A 125 4.79 7.10 -3.43
CA TYR A 125 4.61 6.57 -4.77
C TYR A 125 5.87 6.83 -5.58
N VAL A 126 6.36 5.81 -6.29
CA VAL A 126 7.53 5.96 -7.16
C VAL A 126 7.51 4.95 -8.31
N PRO A 127 7.75 5.38 -9.56
CA PRO A 127 8.12 4.48 -10.64
C PRO A 127 9.54 3.94 -10.41
N MET A 128 9.77 2.67 -10.75
CA MET A 128 11.09 2.04 -10.59
C MET A 128 11.30 0.90 -11.58
N ASN A 129 12.54 0.52 -11.79
CA ASN A 129 12.87 -0.76 -12.37
C ASN A 129 13.14 -1.78 -11.26
N ILE A 130 12.69 -3.01 -11.46
CA ILE A 130 12.97 -4.13 -10.57
C ILE A 130 13.56 -5.27 -11.37
N THR A 131 14.72 -5.75 -10.92
CA THR A 131 15.36 -6.98 -11.38
C THR A 131 15.15 -8.03 -10.30
N VAL A 132 14.52 -9.15 -10.64
CA VAL A 132 14.31 -10.26 -9.71
C VAL A 132 14.17 -11.57 -10.48
N SER A 133 14.69 -12.66 -9.89
CA SER A 133 14.60 -14.03 -10.47
C SER A 133 13.59 -14.91 -9.73
N TYR A 134 12.82 -14.33 -8.79
CA TYR A 134 11.79 -15.03 -8.04
C TYR A 134 10.56 -15.36 -8.90
N ALA A 135 9.93 -16.50 -8.63
CA ALA A 135 8.66 -16.91 -9.24
C ALA A 135 8.69 -16.93 -10.78
N TRP A 136 9.73 -17.58 -11.33
CA TRP A 136 10.00 -17.78 -12.77
C TRP A 136 10.31 -16.50 -13.55
N GLN A 137 10.54 -15.37 -12.90
CA GLN A 137 11.07 -14.19 -13.55
C GLN A 137 12.53 -14.44 -13.96
N ASP A 138 12.91 -13.89 -15.12
CA ASP A 138 14.18 -14.18 -15.79
C ASP A 138 15.38 -13.33 -15.33
N GLY A 139 15.17 -12.49 -14.31
CA GLY A 139 16.21 -11.54 -13.86
C GLY A 139 16.39 -10.33 -14.77
N THR A 140 15.48 -10.10 -15.73
CA THR A 140 15.49 -8.89 -16.54
C THR A 140 14.86 -7.73 -15.78
N ALA A 141 15.47 -6.55 -15.84
CA ALA A 141 14.90 -5.33 -15.26
C ALA A 141 13.58 -4.96 -15.95
N ARG A 142 12.52 -4.80 -15.17
CA ARG A 142 11.18 -4.47 -15.66
C ARG A 142 10.61 -3.27 -14.92
N PRO A 143 9.76 -2.44 -15.58
CA PRO A 143 9.16 -1.29 -14.96
C PRO A 143 8.01 -1.67 -14.02
N PHE A 144 8.01 -1.04 -12.85
CA PHE A 144 7.00 -1.19 -11.81
C PHE A 144 6.62 0.17 -11.22
N LEU A 145 5.51 0.18 -10.51
CA LEU A 145 5.09 1.23 -9.60
C LEU A 145 5.11 0.69 -8.18
N MET A 146 5.82 1.36 -7.29
CA MET A 146 5.79 1.03 -5.87
C MET A 146 4.97 2.05 -5.11
N ILE A 147 4.02 1.57 -4.32
CA ILE A 147 3.19 2.36 -3.41
C ILE A 147 3.43 1.82 -2.01
N ILE A 148 3.78 2.71 -1.09
CA ILE A 148 3.97 2.34 0.32
C ILE A 148 3.09 3.23 1.18
N ASN A 149 2.25 2.59 2.01
CA ASN A 149 1.57 3.27 3.10
C ASN A 149 2.44 3.20 4.35
N TRP A 150 2.75 4.36 4.87
CA TRP A 150 3.53 4.57 6.08
C TRP A 150 2.60 4.88 7.24
N LEU A 151 2.82 4.21 8.36
CA LEU A 151 2.12 4.45 9.62
C LEU A 151 3.11 4.98 10.66
N ARG A 152 2.74 6.03 11.38
CA ARG A 152 3.51 6.51 12.51
C ARG A 152 3.28 5.58 13.73
N VAL A 153 4.35 4.98 14.21
CA VAL A 153 4.34 4.12 15.39
C VAL A 153 5.30 4.72 16.41
N GLY A 154 4.76 5.40 17.40
CA GLY A 154 5.57 6.19 18.34
C GLY A 154 6.29 7.35 17.62
N LYS A 155 7.62 7.28 17.55
CA LYS A 155 8.47 8.27 16.86
C LYS A 155 8.83 7.87 15.44
N ASP A 156 8.57 6.62 15.07
CA ASP A 156 9.03 6.03 13.81
C ASP A 156 7.91 5.97 12.78
N TRP A 157 8.30 6.06 11.50
CA TRP A 157 7.43 5.71 10.37
C TRP A 157 7.73 4.28 9.93
N LYS A 158 6.72 3.43 9.93
CA LYS A 158 6.79 2.01 9.56
C LYS A 158 6.00 1.73 8.30
N VAL A 159 6.42 0.75 7.52
CA VAL A 159 5.69 0.26 6.35
C VAL A 159 4.46 -0.51 6.85
N ALA A 160 3.26 0.04 6.62
CA ALA A 160 2.00 -0.65 6.90
C ALA A 160 1.54 -1.49 5.71
N SER A 161 1.79 -1.01 4.49
CA SER A 161 1.64 -1.83 3.29
C SER A 161 2.66 -1.41 2.23
N GLU A 162 3.16 -2.41 1.49
CA GLU A 162 3.98 -2.23 0.30
C GLU A 162 3.30 -2.93 -0.86
N ILE A 163 3.01 -2.18 -1.92
CA ILE A 163 2.28 -2.66 -3.08
C ILE A 163 3.13 -2.36 -4.32
N ILE A 164 3.54 -3.43 -4.99
CA ILE A 164 4.38 -3.38 -6.18
C ILE A 164 3.53 -3.86 -7.37
N LEU A 165 3.25 -2.94 -8.30
CA LEU A 165 2.42 -3.17 -9.46
C LEU A 165 3.27 -3.14 -10.74
N PRO A 166 3.12 -4.12 -11.63
CA PRO A 166 3.82 -4.10 -12.91
C PRO A 166 3.24 -2.99 -13.81
N VAL A 167 4.11 -2.35 -14.59
CA VAL A 167 3.69 -1.49 -15.70
C VAL A 167 3.62 -2.35 -16.95
N PRO A 168 2.43 -2.55 -17.54
CA PRO A 168 2.31 -3.31 -18.78
C PRO A 168 3.13 -2.68 -19.91
N PRO A 169 3.72 -3.49 -20.80
CA PRO A 169 4.39 -2.95 -21.97
C PRO A 169 3.39 -2.18 -22.85
N VAL A 170 3.85 -1.08 -23.43
CA VAL A 170 3.04 -0.33 -24.41
C VAL A 170 2.78 -1.25 -25.61
N PRO A 171 1.52 -1.45 -26.03
CA PRO A 171 1.23 -2.23 -27.23
C PRO A 171 2.00 -1.65 -28.43
N ALA A 172 2.63 -2.53 -29.22
CA ALA A 172 3.24 -2.09 -30.47
C ALA A 172 2.19 -1.36 -31.32
N ALA A 173 2.52 -0.19 -31.84
CA ALA A 173 1.65 0.51 -32.78
C ALA A 173 1.34 -0.44 -33.92
N LYS A 174 0.05 -0.68 -34.17
CA LYS A 174 -0.36 -1.44 -35.36
C LYS A 174 0.00 -0.58 -36.58
N GLY A 175 1.07 -0.97 -37.30
CA GLY A 175 1.44 -0.42 -38.57
C GLY A 175 0.39 -0.71 -39.64
#